data_2e3c51ca2868cb2bc75928749513d82e
#
_entry.id   2e3c51ca2868cb2bc75928749513d82e
#
_cell.length_a   1.000
_cell.length_b   1.000
_cell.length_c   1.000
_cell.angle_alpha   90.00
_cell.angle_beta   90.00
_cell.angle_gamma   90.00
#
_symmetry.space_group_name_H-M   'P 1'
#
loop_
_entity.id
_entity.type
_entity.pdbx_description
1 polymer ?
#
loop_
_entity_poly.entity_id
_entity_poly.type
_entity_poly.pdbx_seq_one_letter_code
_entity_poly.pdbx_strand_id
1 'polypeptide(L)'
;MNKNFFVERKLEAVEKALTRLSPFASNCCLCPRHCRVDRISGHTGICQTGDQARVSTSLLHFGEEPVLSGQGGAGKVGGSGTIFFAGCNLKCLFCQNYQLSWLNQGHPVSDEQLASFMLKLQAQGALNINL
;
A
#
# COMPACT_ATOMS: atom_id res chain seq x y z
N MET A 1 -6.48 -10.57 -28.11
CA MET A 1 -6.75 -11.03 -26.72
C MET A 1 -7.59 -9.95 -26.04
N ASN A 2 -8.79 -10.27 -25.56
CA ASN A 2 -9.77 -9.26 -25.12
C ASN A 2 -9.34 -8.67 -23.76
N LYS A 3 -9.08 -7.35 -23.69
CA LYS A 3 -8.68 -6.65 -22.45
C LYS A 3 -9.71 -6.83 -21.34
N ASN A 4 -10.99 -6.92 -21.64
CA ASN A 4 -12.05 -7.12 -20.65
C ASN A 4 -11.94 -8.47 -19.93
N PHE A 5 -11.57 -9.54 -20.63
CA PHE A 5 -11.38 -10.86 -20.02
C PHE A 5 -10.32 -10.87 -18.89
N PHE A 6 -9.21 -10.13 -19.06
CA PHE A 6 -8.19 -10.02 -18.01
C PHE A 6 -8.66 -9.21 -16.81
N VAL A 7 -9.44 -8.16 -17.05
CA VAL A 7 -9.99 -7.33 -15.97
C VAL A 7 -10.98 -8.15 -15.15
N GLU A 8 -11.91 -8.85 -15.79
CA GLU A 8 -12.92 -9.69 -15.13
C GLU A 8 -12.26 -10.78 -14.25
N ARG A 9 -11.28 -11.50 -14.79
CA ARG A 9 -10.55 -12.52 -14.00
C ARG A 9 -9.81 -11.93 -12.79
N LYS A 10 -9.26 -10.71 -12.92
CA LYS A 10 -8.61 -10.04 -11.80
C LYS A 10 -9.63 -9.63 -10.74
N LEU A 11 -10.78 -9.12 -11.13
CA LEU A 11 -11.86 -8.75 -10.21
C LEU A 11 -12.36 -9.97 -9.43
N GLU A 12 -12.63 -11.09 -10.11
CA GLU A 12 -12.99 -12.34 -9.41
C GLU A 12 -11.92 -12.81 -8.41
N ALA A 13 -10.65 -12.69 -8.78
CA ALA A 13 -9.55 -13.08 -7.89
C ALA A 13 -9.49 -12.17 -6.66
N VAL A 14 -9.72 -10.86 -6.83
CA VAL A 14 -9.78 -9.88 -5.73
C VAL A 14 -10.96 -10.17 -4.81
N GLU A 15 -12.16 -10.42 -5.34
CA GLU A 15 -13.35 -10.75 -4.56
C GLU A 15 -13.15 -12.02 -3.71
N LYS A 16 -12.58 -13.07 -4.32
CA LYS A 16 -12.22 -14.31 -3.60
C LYS A 16 -11.19 -14.04 -2.50
N ALA A 17 -10.19 -13.19 -2.76
CA ALA A 17 -9.19 -12.83 -1.77
C ALA A 17 -9.81 -12.05 -0.61
N LEU A 18 -10.67 -11.07 -0.88
CA LEU A 18 -11.38 -10.28 0.13
C LEU A 18 -12.21 -11.18 1.05
N THR A 19 -12.99 -12.10 0.49
CA THR A 19 -13.79 -13.07 1.26
C THR A 19 -12.92 -13.91 2.20
N ARG A 20 -11.72 -14.33 1.75
CA ARG A 20 -10.79 -15.15 2.55
C ARG A 20 -10.07 -14.34 3.61
N LEU A 21 -9.81 -13.06 3.37
CA LEU A 21 -9.02 -12.19 4.25
C LEU A 21 -9.88 -11.43 5.27
N SER A 22 -11.16 -11.19 4.98
CA SER A 22 -12.05 -10.43 5.86
C SER A 22 -12.11 -10.94 7.31
N PRO A 23 -12.08 -12.27 7.61
CA PRO A 23 -12.08 -12.74 8.99
C PRO A 23 -10.85 -12.29 9.79
N PHE A 24 -9.73 -12.01 9.12
CA PHE A 24 -8.53 -11.52 9.79
C PHE A 24 -8.62 -10.06 10.22
N ALA A 25 -9.63 -9.32 9.76
CA ALA A 25 -9.84 -7.94 10.20
C ALA A 25 -10.41 -7.90 11.64
N SER A 26 -11.25 -8.85 12.03
CA SER A 26 -11.81 -8.96 13.39
C SER A 26 -10.96 -9.76 14.37
N ASN A 27 -10.00 -10.56 13.88
CA ASN A 27 -9.08 -11.34 14.69
C ASN A 27 -7.71 -11.44 14.01
N CYS A 28 -6.93 -10.38 14.08
CA CYS A 28 -5.75 -10.19 13.25
C CYS A 28 -4.63 -11.17 13.51
N CYS A 29 -4.44 -12.07 12.56
CA CYS A 29 -3.31 -13.02 12.48
C CYS A 29 -2.55 -12.91 11.15
N LEU A 30 -2.54 -11.72 10.50
CA LEU A 30 -1.94 -11.50 9.18
C LEU A 30 -0.41 -11.56 9.18
N CYS A 31 0.23 -11.45 10.32
CA CYS A 31 1.69 -11.51 10.44
C CYS A 31 2.10 -12.31 11.68
N PRO A 32 3.39 -12.66 11.83
CA PRO A 32 3.90 -13.45 12.96
C PRO A 32 3.67 -12.83 14.36
N ARG A 33 3.22 -11.59 14.46
CA ARG A 33 2.86 -10.96 15.74
C ARG A 33 1.58 -11.52 16.35
N HIS A 34 0.68 -12.09 15.53
CA HIS A 34 -0.57 -12.69 15.95
C HIS A 34 -1.31 -11.90 17.04
N CYS A 35 -1.47 -10.59 16.81
CA CYS A 35 -2.01 -9.66 17.81
C CYS A 35 -3.47 -9.97 18.20
N ARG A 36 -4.22 -10.66 17.33
CA ARG A 36 -5.64 -11.05 17.51
C ARG A 36 -6.57 -9.86 17.84
N VAL A 37 -6.17 -8.66 17.48
CA VAL A 37 -7.00 -7.46 17.66
C VAL A 37 -8.12 -7.40 16.64
N ASP A 38 -9.25 -6.84 17.06
CA ASP A 38 -10.37 -6.51 16.17
C ASP A 38 -10.14 -5.11 15.58
N ARG A 39 -9.72 -5.09 14.31
CA ARG A 39 -9.45 -3.84 13.60
C ARG A 39 -10.73 -3.13 13.17
N ILE A 40 -11.81 -3.90 12.92
CA ILE A 40 -13.11 -3.34 12.53
C ILE A 40 -13.68 -2.50 13.68
N SER A 41 -13.47 -2.93 14.93
CA SER A 41 -13.85 -2.19 16.14
C SER A 41 -12.84 -1.09 16.52
N GLY A 42 -11.89 -0.74 15.64
CA GLY A 42 -10.91 0.33 15.85
C GLY A 42 -9.70 -0.06 16.70
N HIS A 43 -9.54 -1.33 17.10
CA HIS A 43 -8.35 -1.75 17.83
C HIS A 43 -7.14 -1.90 16.91
N THR A 44 -5.97 -1.57 17.42
CA THR A 44 -4.72 -1.69 16.69
C THR A 44 -3.73 -2.62 17.40
N GLY A 45 -2.96 -3.36 16.62
CA GLY A 45 -1.85 -4.16 17.16
C GLY A 45 -0.53 -3.37 17.20
N ILE A 46 0.60 -4.09 17.30
CA ILE A 46 1.95 -3.50 17.34
C ILE A 46 2.23 -2.61 16.13
N CYS A 47 1.66 -2.93 14.97
CA CYS A 47 1.81 -2.13 13.75
C CYS A 47 1.08 -0.78 13.80
N GLN A 48 0.20 -0.55 14.78
CA GLN A 48 -0.62 0.66 14.94
C GLN A 48 -1.57 0.93 13.73
N THR A 49 -1.93 -0.13 12.99
CA THR A 49 -2.82 -0.05 11.83
C THR A 49 -4.20 -0.58 12.20
N GLY A 50 -5.26 0.15 11.87
CA GLY A 50 -6.66 -0.27 11.99
C GLY A 50 -7.15 -1.02 10.76
N ASP A 51 -8.41 -0.83 10.41
CA ASP A 51 -9.06 -1.34 9.19
C ASP A 51 -8.75 -0.49 7.96
N GLN A 52 -8.53 0.82 8.15
CA GLN A 52 -8.20 1.73 7.08
C GLN A 52 -6.70 1.84 6.85
N ALA A 53 -6.30 1.94 5.57
CA ALA A 53 -4.94 2.28 5.19
C ALA A 53 -4.60 3.71 5.67
N ARG A 54 -3.35 3.90 6.10
CA ARG A 54 -2.83 5.22 6.46
C ARG A 54 -1.69 5.56 5.52
N VAL A 55 -1.86 6.61 4.73
CA VAL A 55 -0.87 7.06 3.75
C VAL A 55 -0.15 8.29 4.29
N SER A 56 1.17 8.28 4.23
CA SER A 56 2.01 9.42 4.56
C SER A 56 2.22 10.29 3.33
N THR A 57 2.64 9.69 2.23
CA THR A 57 2.87 10.41 0.97
C THR A 57 2.74 9.48 -0.23
N SER A 58 2.51 10.07 -1.41
CA SER A 58 2.56 9.38 -2.70
C SER A 58 3.33 10.25 -3.69
N LEU A 59 4.29 9.67 -4.40
CA LEU A 59 5.15 10.41 -5.32
C LEU A 59 5.75 9.49 -6.39
N LEU A 60 6.27 10.10 -7.47
CA LEU A 60 7.17 9.42 -8.41
C LEU A 60 8.57 9.36 -7.79
N HIS A 61 9.07 8.14 -7.57
CA HIS A 61 10.39 7.88 -7.04
C HIS A 61 11.33 7.43 -8.16
N PHE A 62 12.50 8.07 -8.26
CA PHE A 62 13.50 7.83 -9.31
C PHE A 62 14.79 7.19 -8.78
N GLY A 63 14.87 6.94 -7.48
CA GLY A 63 16.01 6.31 -6.82
C GLY A 63 16.01 4.78 -6.85
N GLU A 64 15.03 4.17 -7.50
CA GLU A 64 14.96 2.73 -7.68
C GLU A 64 15.85 2.27 -8.84
N GLU A 65 16.10 0.97 -8.91
CA GLU A 65 16.81 0.34 -10.01
C GLU A 65 16.21 0.74 -11.38
N PRO A 66 17.01 0.94 -12.43
CA PRO A 66 16.53 1.37 -13.76
C PRO A 66 15.44 0.48 -14.34
N VAL A 67 15.40 -0.81 -13.99
CA VAL A 67 14.35 -1.75 -14.41
C VAL A 67 13.00 -1.41 -13.78
N LEU A 68 12.98 -0.79 -12.61
CA LEU A 68 11.77 -0.39 -11.89
C LEU A 68 11.37 1.06 -12.20
N SER A 69 12.33 1.98 -12.23
CA SER A 69 12.09 3.41 -12.39
C SER A 69 12.23 3.91 -13.83
N GLY A 70 12.73 3.06 -14.74
CA GLY A 70 13.10 3.46 -16.09
C GLY A 70 14.41 4.26 -16.13
N GLN A 71 14.93 4.49 -17.33
CA GLN A 71 16.11 5.34 -17.56
C GLN A 71 15.72 6.84 -17.62
N GLY A 72 14.96 7.30 -16.61
CA GLY A 72 14.46 8.66 -16.56
C GLY A 72 15.51 9.61 -16.00
N GLY A 73 16.00 10.53 -16.85
CA GLY A 73 16.58 11.79 -16.40
C GLY A 73 15.50 12.88 -16.38
N ALA A 74 15.80 14.06 -15.86
CA ALA A 74 14.90 15.21 -15.83
C ALA A 74 14.20 15.42 -17.19
N GLY A 75 12.87 15.39 -17.19
CA GLY A 75 12.04 15.60 -18.39
C GLY A 75 11.61 14.33 -19.14
N LYS A 76 11.94 13.13 -18.67
CA LYS A 76 11.42 11.86 -19.23
C LYS A 76 10.30 11.29 -18.37
N VAL A 77 9.28 10.74 -19.04
CA VAL A 77 8.21 9.95 -18.40
C VAL A 77 8.84 8.71 -17.79
N GLY A 78 8.53 8.42 -16.54
CA GLY A 78 9.06 7.28 -15.82
C GLY A 78 9.00 7.50 -14.32
N GLY A 79 9.71 6.66 -13.59
CA GLY A 79 9.71 6.62 -12.14
C GLY A 79 8.80 5.52 -11.59
N SER A 80 9.08 5.11 -10.38
CA SER A 80 8.23 4.20 -9.63
C SER A 80 7.17 5.02 -8.89
N GLY A 81 5.91 4.72 -9.12
CA GLY A 81 4.80 5.33 -8.39
C GLY A 81 4.75 4.75 -6.98
N THR A 82 5.32 5.43 -6.00
CA THR A 82 5.46 4.92 -4.64
C THR A 82 4.44 5.55 -3.71
N ILE A 83 3.73 4.71 -2.95
CA ILE A 83 2.80 5.12 -1.90
C ILE A 83 3.35 4.64 -0.56
N PHE A 84 3.75 5.58 0.29
CA PHE A 84 4.29 5.28 1.61
C PHE A 84 3.18 5.16 2.63
N PHE A 85 2.99 3.94 3.15
CA PHE A 85 2.06 3.67 4.24
C PHE A 85 2.71 3.95 5.60
N ALA A 86 1.89 4.37 6.54
CA ALA A 86 2.27 4.49 7.94
C ALA A 86 1.88 3.22 8.71
N GLY A 87 2.62 2.95 9.81
CA GLY A 87 2.49 1.72 10.58
C GLY A 87 3.41 0.62 10.08
N CYS A 88 3.95 -0.18 11.01
CA CYS A 88 4.88 -1.26 10.67
C CYS A 88 4.87 -2.35 11.75
N ASN A 89 4.83 -3.60 11.34
CA ASN A 89 4.86 -4.75 12.26
C ASN A 89 6.27 -5.15 12.70
N LEU A 90 7.33 -4.68 12.03
CA LEU A 90 8.72 -5.03 12.36
C LEU A 90 9.27 -4.16 13.48
N LYS A 91 9.04 -2.85 13.44
CA LYS A 91 9.53 -1.89 14.46
C LYS A 91 11.05 -1.97 14.65
N CYS A 92 11.82 -1.97 13.56
CA CYS A 92 13.28 -2.01 13.62
C CYS A 92 13.85 -0.78 14.37
N LEU A 93 14.82 -0.99 15.25
CA LEU A 93 15.43 0.11 16.04
C LEU A 93 16.19 1.12 15.17
N PHE A 94 16.77 0.66 14.06
CA PHE A 94 17.53 1.47 13.10
C PHE A 94 16.70 1.83 11.85
N CYS A 95 15.39 1.96 12.00
CA CYS A 95 14.51 2.24 10.86
C CYS A 95 14.73 3.65 10.30
N GLN A 96 15.18 3.75 9.04
CA GLN A 96 15.33 5.04 8.35
C GLN A 96 13.98 5.76 8.14
N ASN A 97 12.87 4.99 8.09
CA ASN A 97 11.52 5.51 7.96
C ASN A 97 10.82 5.55 9.34
N TYR A 98 11.52 6.00 10.40
CA TYR A 98 11.04 5.99 11.77
C TYR A 98 9.70 6.73 11.93
N GLN A 99 9.55 7.87 11.26
CA GLN A 99 8.32 8.67 11.30
C GLN A 99 7.10 7.88 10.84
N LEU A 100 7.26 7.04 9.82
CA LEU A 100 6.18 6.22 9.28
C LEU A 100 5.96 4.97 10.13
N SER A 101 7.05 4.27 10.44
CA SER A 101 7.01 2.96 11.07
C SER A 101 6.72 3.00 12.57
N TRP A 102 7.29 3.96 13.30
CA TRP A 102 7.18 4.08 14.76
C TRP A 102 6.17 5.13 15.19
N LEU A 103 6.24 6.33 14.58
CA LEU A 103 5.37 7.46 14.94
C LEU A 103 4.03 7.42 14.18
N ASN A 104 3.84 6.48 13.26
CA ASN A 104 2.62 6.28 12.49
C ASN A 104 2.13 7.57 11.79
N GLN A 105 3.08 8.39 11.30
CA GLN A 105 2.78 9.66 10.64
C GLN A 105 2.19 9.41 9.25
N GLY A 106 0.89 9.45 9.18
CA GLY A 106 0.08 9.29 7.97
C GLY A 106 -1.37 9.61 8.27
N HIS A 107 -2.14 9.81 7.22
CA HIS A 107 -3.58 10.11 7.30
C HIS A 107 -4.38 8.88 6.88
N PRO A 108 -5.50 8.56 7.54
CA PRO A 108 -6.39 7.50 7.09
C PRO A 108 -6.95 7.88 5.71
N VAL A 109 -7.04 6.91 4.83
CA VAL A 109 -7.57 7.08 3.48
C VAL A 109 -8.59 6.00 3.18
N SER A 110 -9.64 6.34 2.41
CA SER A 110 -10.57 5.35 1.89
C SER A 110 -9.95 4.58 0.70
N ASP A 111 -10.58 3.47 0.34
CA ASP A 111 -10.15 2.67 -0.80
C ASP A 111 -10.22 3.48 -2.12
N GLU A 112 -11.24 4.36 -2.27
CA GLU A 112 -11.37 5.24 -3.42
C GLU A 112 -10.27 6.31 -3.46
N GLN A 113 -9.88 6.85 -2.30
CA GLN A 113 -8.77 7.79 -2.21
C GLN A 113 -7.45 7.11 -2.56
N LEU A 114 -7.23 5.88 -2.07
CA LEU A 114 -6.04 5.11 -2.39
C LEU A 114 -5.98 4.79 -3.90
N ALA A 115 -7.08 4.36 -4.50
CA ALA A 115 -7.18 4.15 -5.93
C ALA A 115 -6.92 5.44 -6.73
N SER A 116 -7.43 6.59 -6.25
CA SER A 116 -7.16 7.90 -6.86
C SER A 116 -5.67 8.25 -6.85
N PHE A 117 -4.93 7.95 -5.78
CA PHE A 117 -3.48 8.14 -5.75
C PHE A 117 -2.77 7.29 -6.81
N MET A 118 -3.16 6.02 -6.95
CA MET A 118 -2.59 5.12 -7.96
C MET A 118 -2.84 5.65 -9.39
N LEU A 119 -4.08 6.05 -9.68
CA LEU A 119 -4.45 6.59 -10.99
C LEU A 119 -3.73 7.91 -11.28
N LYS A 120 -3.55 8.77 -10.27
CA LYS A 120 -2.79 10.02 -10.42
C LYS A 120 -1.32 9.75 -10.73
N LEU A 121 -0.68 8.82 -10.03
CA LEU A 121 0.70 8.40 -10.30
C LEU A 121 0.83 7.81 -11.71
N GLN A 122 -0.12 6.98 -12.12
CA GLN A 122 -0.18 6.45 -13.49
C GLN A 122 -0.30 7.56 -14.53
N ALA A 123 -1.17 8.56 -14.31
CA ALA A 123 -1.34 9.71 -15.20
C ALA A 123 -0.08 10.59 -15.27
N GLN A 124 0.73 10.61 -14.21
CA GLN A 124 2.04 11.27 -14.17
C GLN A 124 3.15 10.49 -14.88
N GLY A 125 2.85 9.28 -15.35
CA GLY A 125 3.77 8.44 -16.11
C GLY A 125 4.52 7.39 -15.29
N ALA A 126 4.04 7.04 -14.09
CA ALA A 126 4.58 5.95 -13.32
C ALA A 126 4.62 4.64 -14.11
N LEU A 127 5.74 3.93 -14.09
CA LEU A 127 5.91 2.64 -14.77
C LEU A 127 5.27 1.48 -13.98
N ASN A 128 5.15 1.63 -12.69
CA ASN A 128 4.54 0.69 -11.76
C ASN A 128 3.94 1.45 -10.57
N ILE A 129 3.26 0.72 -9.70
CA ILE A 129 2.82 1.22 -8.38
C ILE A 129 3.43 0.32 -7.31
N ASN A 130 4.22 0.91 -6.44
CA ASN A 130 4.79 0.29 -5.24
C ASN A 130 4.01 0.72 -3.99
N LEU A 131 3.67 -0.27 -3.16
CA LEU A 131 2.91 -0.11 -1.92
C LEU A 131 3.74 -0.49 -0.70
#